data_4538dc2d9c55c5c651376619b4185f3d
#
_entry.id   4538dc2d9c55c5c651376619b4185f3d
#
_cell.length_a   1.000
_cell.length_b   1.000
_cell.length_c   1.000
_cell.angle_alpha   90.00
_cell.angle_beta   90.00
_cell.angle_gamma   90.00
#
_symmetry.space_group_name_H-M   'P 1'
#
loop_
_entity.id
_entity.type
_entity.pdbx_description
1 polymer ?
#
loop_
_entity_poly.entity_id
_entity_poly.type
_entity_poly.pdbx_seq_one_letter_code
_entity_poly.pdbx_strand_id
1 'polypeptide(L)'
;DGAAMGQGSLSDFRLLTSVVTQLEGGVFFNVGSAVILPEVFLKALSLARNLGYVVNAFTTVDLDFVRHYRPQVNVVSRPTQQGGRGFHITGHHEIIFPLLCAAVLEALAETEDTPTERRQNA
;
A
#
# COMPACT_ATOMS: atom_id res chain seq x y z
N ASP A 1 7.42 28.93 -9.66
CA ASP A 1 7.39 28.73 -11.09
C ASP A 1 6.63 27.44 -11.42
N GLY A 2 5.60 27.55 -12.29
CA GLY A 2 4.73 26.43 -12.68
C GLY A 2 5.46 25.29 -13.39
N ALA A 3 6.50 25.61 -14.15
CA ALA A 3 7.32 24.60 -14.82
C ALA A 3 8.08 23.72 -13.82
N ALA A 4 8.65 24.32 -12.78
CA ALA A 4 9.36 23.58 -11.72
C ALA A 4 8.39 22.69 -10.92
N MET A 5 7.18 23.16 -10.63
CA MET A 5 6.13 22.37 -9.98
C MET A 5 5.71 21.18 -10.84
N GLY A 6 5.48 21.39 -12.13
CA GLY A 6 5.14 20.32 -13.06
C GLY A 6 6.24 19.27 -13.19
N GLN A 7 7.49 19.71 -13.27
CA GLN A 7 8.66 18.84 -13.31
C GLN A 7 8.78 18.00 -12.02
N GLY A 8 8.65 18.63 -10.85
CA GLY A 8 8.69 17.95 -9.56
C GLY A 8 7.59 16.91 -9.42
N SER A 9 6.34 17.28 -9.70
CA SER A 9 5.20 16.35 -9.64
C SER A 9 5.36 15.14 -10.55
N LEU A 10 5.89 15.34 -11.77
CA LEU A 10 6.14 14.23 -12.69
C LEU A 10 7.28 13.33 -12.20
N SER A 11 8.32 13.91 -11.62
CA SER A 11 9.43 13.14 -11.02
C SER A 11 8.94 12.30 -9.85
N ASP A 12 8.13 12.86 -8.96
CA ASP A 12 7.54 12.15 -7.83
C ASP A 12 6.61 11.02 -8.28
N PHE A 13 5.80 11.25 -9.33
CA PHE A 13 4.95 10.20 -9.90
C PHE A 13 5.77 9.04 -10.48
N ARG A 14 6.90 9.32 -11.14
CA ARG A 14 7.81 8.28 -11.65
C ARG A 14 8.44 7.48 -10.52
N LEU A 15 8.87 8.14 -9.45
CA LEU A 15 9.39 7.48 -8.25
C LEU A 15 8.33 6.59 -7.60
N LEU A 16 7.12 7.09 -7.40
CA LEU A 16 6.01 6.30 -6.87
C LEU A 16 5.72 5.08 -7.76
N THR A 17 5.68 5.26 -9.08
CA THR A 17 5.47 4.15 -10.02
C THR A 17 6.57 3.10 -9.88
N SER A 18 7.82 3.51 -9.76
CA SER A 18 8.96 2.60 -9.54
C SER A 18 8.80 1.78 -8.26
N VAL A 19 8.36 2.41 -7.16
CA VAL A 19 8.07 1.69 -5.91
C VAL A 19 6.90 0.71 -6.10
N VAL A 20 5.85 1.13 -6.81
CA VAL A 20 4.67 0.28 -7.07
C VAL A 20 5.01 -0.95 -7.91
N THR A 21 6.02 -0.90 -8.79
CA THR A 21 6.45 -2.11 -9.53
C THR A 21 6.96 -3.23 -8.62
N GLN A 22 7.35 -2.92 -7.39
CA GLN A 22 7.87 -3.86 -6.40
C GLN A 22 6.82 -4.26 -5.35
N LEU A 23 5.55 -3.88 -5.56
CA LEU A 23 4.50 -4.09 -4.57
C LEU A 23 3.97 -5.53 -4.51
N GLU A 24 4.35 -6.41 -5.43
CA GLU A 24 3.92 -7.82 -5.40
C GLU A 24 4.27 -8.47 -4.06
N GLY A 25 3.29 -9.07 -3.40
CA GLY A 25 3.43 -9.66 -2.06
C GLY A 25 3.48 -8.63 -0.91
N GLY A 26 3.49 -7.34 -1.22
CA GLY A 26 3.60 -6.26 -0.25
C GLY A 26 2.26 -5.71 0.24
N VAL A 27 2.34 -4.59 0.96
CA VAL A 27 1.18 -3.87 1.51
C VAL A 27 1.25 -2.40 1.15
N PHE A 28 0.15 -1.86 0.65
CA PHE A 28 -0.04 -0.43 0.40
C PHE A 28 -1.05 0.17 1.37
N PHE A 29 -0.67 1.23 2.06
CA PHE A 29 -1.56 1.98 2.94
C PHE A 29 -1.93 3.33 2.33
N ASN A 30 -3.23 3.62 2.26
CA ASN A 30 -3.77 4.97 2.07
C ASN A 30 -4.22 5.50 3.42
N VAL A 31 -3.58 6.54 3.91
CA VAL A 31 -3.86 7.11 5.25
C VAL A 31 -4.43 8.50 5.10
N GLY A 32 -5.72 8.66 5.33
CA GLY A 32 -6.42 9.94 5.37
C GLY A 32 -6.56 10.68 4.04
N SER A 33 -6.19 10.09 2.92
CA SER A 33 -6.38 10.72 1.61
C SER A 33 -7.67 10.26 0.95
N ALA A 34 -8.63 11.17 0.84
CA ALA A 34 -9.96 10.88 0.30
C ALA A 34 -10.05 10.98 -1.23
N VAL A 35 -9.14 11.69 -1.89
CA VAL A 35 -9.28 12.04 -3.32
C VAL A 35 -7.99 11.81 -4.12
N ILE A 36 -6.93 12.58 -3.84
CA ILE A 36 -5.75 12.69 -4.73
C ILE A 36 -4.93 11.40 -4.74
N LEU A 37 -4.49 10.92 -3.57
CA LEU A 37 -3.58 9.76 -3.50
C LEU A 37 -4.22 8.45 -3.96
N PRO A 38 -5.50 8.15 -3.71
CA PRO A 38 -6.19 7.01 -4.32
C PRO A 38 -6.16 7.01 -5.85
N GLU A 39 -6.34 8.17 -6.46
CA GLU A 39 -6.27 8.33 -7.93
C GLU A 39 -4.84 8.17 -8.45
N VAL A 40 -3.87 8.78 -7.78
CA VAL A 40 -2.45 8.68 -8.15
C VAL A 40 -1.95 7.25 -8.03
N PHE A 41 -2.30 6.55 -6.96
CA PHE A 41 -1.95 5.13 -6.76
C PHE A 41 -2.51 4.26 -7.89
N LEU A 42 -3.80 4.38 -8.21
CA LEU A 42 -4.42 3.60 -9.28
C LEU A 42 -3.74 3.84 -10.63
N LYS A 43 -3.35 5.08 -10.93
CA LYS A 43 -2.63 5.43 -12.16
C LYS A 43 -1.21 4.85 -12.16
N ALA A 44 -0.48 4.92 -11.05
CA ALA A 44 0.84 4.34 -10.92
C ALA A 44 0.81 2.81 -11.09
N LEU A 45 -0.17 2.14 -10.49
CA LEU A 45 -0.38 0.70 -10.65
C LEU A 45 -0.73 0.33 -12.09
N SER A 46 -1.61 1.09 -12.72
CA SER A 46 -1.98 0.86 -14.13
C SER A 46 -0.77 1.03 -15.04
N LEU A 47 0.06 2.05 -14.80
CA LEU A 47 1.29 2.26 -15.56
C LEU A 47 2.29 1.11 -15.34
N ALA A 48 2.51 0.66 -14.11
CA ALA A 48 3.38 -0.47 -13.80
C ALA A 48 2.95 -1.73 -14.56
N ARG A 49 1.66 -2.06 -14.52
CA ARG A 49 1.09 -3.21 -15.24
C ARG A 49 1.21 -3.07 -16.76
N ASN A 50 0.98 -1.89 -17.32
CA ASN A 50 1.14 -1.62 -18.75
C ASN A 50 2.59 -1.72 -19.23
N LEU A 51 3.55 -1.48 -18.34
CA LEU A 51 4.97 -1.70 -18.59
C LEU A 51 5.40 -3.17 -18.47
N GLY A 52 4.48 -4.08 -18.14
CA GLY A 52 4.73 -5.51 -18.07
C GLY A 52 5.13 -6.03 -16.68
N TYR A 53 5.09 -5.21 -15.65
CA TYR A 53 5.36 -5.68 -14.28
C TYR A 53 4.18 -6.46 -13.72
N VAL A 54 4.48 -7.58 -13.06
CA VAL A 54 3.47 -8.36 -12.34
C VAL A 54 3.26 -7.73 -10.97
N VAL A 55 2.09 -7.14 -10.77
CA VAL A 55 1.69 -6.50 -9.50
C VAL A 55 0.22 -6.85 -9.27
N ASN A 56 -0.04 -8.06 -8.80
CA ASN A 56 -1.37 -8.65 -8.68
C ASN A 56 -1.72 -9.08 -7.26
N ALA A 57 -0.84 -9.84 -6.62
CA ALA A 57 -1.05 -10.41 -5.29
C ALA A 57 -0.42 -9.53 -4.20
N PHE A 58 -1.10 -8.46 -3.83
CA PHE A 58 -0.70 -7.54 -2.76
C PHE A 58 -1.90 -7.15 -1.90
N THR A 59 -1.63 -6.57 -0.76
CA THR A 59 -2.67 -6.09 0.16
C THR A 59 -2.76 -4.57 0.10
N THR A 60 -3.97 -4.04 0.07
CA THR A 60 -4.22 -2.61 0.26
C THR A 60 -5.04 -2.37 1.53
N VAL A 61 -4.73 -1.28 2.21
CA VAL A 61 -5.46 -0.86 3.40
C VAL A 61 -5.79 0.63 3.27
N ASP A 62 -7.06 0.96 3.40
CA ASP A 62 -7.53 2.33 3.52
C ASP A 62 -7.81 2.63 4.99
N LEU A 63 -7.02 3.54 5.56
CA LEU A 63 -7.17 4.03 6.93
C LEU A 63 -7.76 5.43 6.88
N ASP A 64 -8.99 5.59 7.33
CA ASP A 64 -9.59 6.90 7.42
C ASP A 64 -10.61 6.98 8.57
N PHE A 65 -10.89 8.18 8.99
CA PHE A 65 -11.90 8.52 9.95
C PHE A 65 -13.32 8.35 9.37
N VAL A 66 -13.48 8.58 8.06
CA VAL A 66 -14.72 8.41 7.31
C VAL A 66 -14.48 7.54 6.08
N ARG A 67 -15.44 6.69 5.76
CA ARG A 67 -15.38 5.86 4.55
C ARG A 67 -15.74 6.67 3.31
N HIS A 68 -14.74 6.97 2.48
CA HIS A 68 -14.90 7.71 1.24
C HIS A 68 -15.02 6.78 0.02
N TYR A 69 -15.78 7.21 -0.99
CA TYR A 69 -16.02 6.43 -2.21
C TYR A 69 -14.72 6.16 -3.00
N ARG A 70 -13.88 7.19 -3.20
CA ARG A 70 -12.67 7.03 -4.02
C ARG A 70 -11.65 6.04 -3.45
N PRO A 71 -11.26 6.10 -2.18
CA PRO A 71 -10.42 5.06 -1.59
C PRO A 71 -11.06 3.67 -1.66
N GLN A 72 -12.36 3.56 -1.40
CA GLN A 72 -13.07 2.29 -1.48
C GLN A 72 -12.95 1.66 -2.87
N VAL A 73 -13.04 2.44 -3.93
CA VAL A 73 -12.98 1.95 -5.30
C VAL A 73 -11.54 1.83 -5.80
N ASN A 74 -10.71 2.85 -5.58
CA ASN A 74 -9.41 2.99 -6.24
C ASN A 74 -8.22 2.47 -5.40
N VAL A 75 -8.43 2.17 -4.12
CA VAL A 75 -7.43 1.52 -3.25
C VAL A 75 -7.87 0.11 -2.88
N VAL A 76 -9.09 -0.04 -2.34
CA VAL A 76 -9.54 -1.30 -1.76
C VAL A 76 -10.02 -2.30 -2.82
N SER A 77 -10.86 -1.86 -3.78
CA SER A 77 -11.57 -2.76 -4.69
C SER A 77 -10.81 -3.03 -5.99
N ARG A 78 -10.65 -2.01 -6.85
CA ARG A 78 -10.08 -2.19 -8.20
C ARG A 78 -8.67 -2.76 -8.23
N PRO A 79 -7.71 -2.26 -7.41
CA PRO A 79 -6.34 -2.73 -7.47
C PRO A 79 -6.18 -4.22 -7.15
N THR A 80 -7.04 -4.74 -6.28
CA THR A 80 -6.94 -6.08 -5.70
C THR A 80 -7.71 -7.17 -6.44
N GLN A 81 -8.41 -6.82 -7.53
CA GLN A 81 -9.25 -7.76 -8.30
C GLN A 81 -8.47 -8.93 -8.93
N GLN A 82 -7.17 -8.80 -9.10
CA GLN A 82 -6.33 -9.79 -9.76
C GLN A 82 -5.56 -10.71 -8.79
N GLY A 83 -6.09 -10.92 -7.60
CA GLY A 83 -5.50 -11.82 -6.60
C GLY A 83 -5.02 -11.15 -5.32
N GLY A 84 -5.19 -9.84 -5.19
CA GLY A 84 -4.88 -9.09 -3.98
C GLY A 84 -6.00 -9.11 -2.93
N ARG A 85 -5.74 -8.43 -1.80
CA ARG A 85 -6.70 -8.24 -0.71
C ARG A 85 -6.83 -6.77 -0.38
N GLY A 86 -8.06 -6.28 -0.20
CA GLY A 86 -8.33 -4.90 0.17
C GLY A 86 -9.07 -4.82 1.50
N PHE A 87 -8.58 -3.95 2.39
CA PHE A 87 -9.19 -3.70 3.69
C PHE A 87 -9.50 -2.22 3.86
N HIS A 88 -10.53 -1.94 4.65
CA HIS A 88 -10.87 -0.60 5.08
C HIS A 88 -10.99 -0.58 6.60
N ILE A 89 -10.22 0.27 7.26
CA ILE A 89 -10.24 0.45 8.70
C ILE A 89 -10.68 1.87 9.01
N THR A 90 -11.81 2.00 9.69
CA THR A 90 -12.36 3.29 10.09
C THR A 90 -12.00 3.59 11.54
N GLY A 91 -11.37 4.73 11.78
CA GLY A 91 -11.02 5.17 13.13
C GLY A 91 -10.15 6.41 13.11
N HIS A 92 -9.88 6.94 14.30
CA HIS A 92 -8.98 8.06 14.47
C HIS A 92 -7.53 7.64 14.21
N HIS A 93 -6.84 8.36 13.35
CA HIS A 93 -5.45 8.05 12.95
C HIS A 93 -4.50 8.03 14.15
N GLU A 94 -4.68 8.94 15.09
CA GLU A 94 -3.89 9.03 16.32
C GLU A 94 -4.03 7.82 17.26
N ILE A 95 -5.04 6.98 17.06
CA ILE A 95 -5.26 5.73 17.79
C ILE A 95 -4.85 4.54 16.93
N ILE A 96 -5.37 4.46 15.70
CA ILE A 96 -5.19 3.29 14.81
C ILE A 96 -3.74 3.15 14.36
N PHE A 97 -3.08 4.27 14.02
CA PHE A 97 -1.71 4.20 13.49
C PHE A 97 -0.69 3.73 14.54
N PRO A 98 -0.65 4.27 15.77
CA PRO A 98 0.21 3.73 16.81
C PRO A 98 -0.09 2.27 17.18
N LEU A 99 -1.37 1.89 17.19
CA LEU A 99 -1.78 0.51 17.46
C LEU A 99 -1.26 -0.44 16.37
N LEU A 100 -1.39 -0.07 15.11
CA LEU A 100 -0.85 -0.83 13.98
C LEU A 100 0.68 -0.96 14.09
N CYS A 101 1.38 0.12 14.40
CA CYS A 101 2.83 0.09 14.59
C CYS A 101 3.23 -0.88 15.71
N ALA A 102 2.54 -0.83 16.86
CA ALA A 102 2.79 -1.73 17.97
C ALA A 102 2.57 -3.21 17.59
N ALA A 103 1.47 -3.50 16.90
CA ALA A 103 1.16 -4.86 16.43
C ALA A 103 2.21 -5.40 15.45
N VAL A 104 2.71 -4.56 14.53
CA VAL A 104 3.76 -4.94 13.58
C VAL A 104 5.07 -5.23 14.30
N LEU A 105 5.47 -4.39 15.27
CA LEU A 105 6.69 -4.58 16.05
C LEU A 105 6.63 -5.87 16.88
N GLU A 106 5.49 -6.17 17.49
CA GLU A 106 5.28 -7.41 18.24
C GLU A 106 5.37 -8.64 17.34
N ALA A 107 4.71 -8.61 16.18
CA ALA A 107 4.77 -9.71 15.21
C ALA A 107 6.19 -9.95 14.66
N LEU A 108 6.97 -8.88 14.46
CA LEU A 108 8.38 -8.99 14.04
C LEU A 108 9.23 -9.63 15.15
N ALA A 109 9.06 -9.22 16.41
CA ALA A 109 9.78 -9.79 17.54
C ALA A 109 9.50 -11.29 17.74
N GLU A 110 8.25 -11.71 17.62
CA GLU A 110 7.87 -13.13 17.66
C GLU A 110 8.51 -13.95 16.54
N THR A 111 8.70 -13.34 15.37
CA THR A 111 9.34 -14.02 14.22
C THR A 111 10.84 -14.22 14.45
N GLU A 112 11.51 -13.30 15.12
CA GLU A 112 12.94 -13.39 15.50
C GLU A 112 13.19 -14.39 16.61
N ASP A 113 12.25 -14.55 17.57
CA ASP A 113 12.37 -15.47 18.70
C ASP A 113 12.07 -16.94 18.36
N THR A 114 11.63 -17.25 17.13
CA THR A 114 11.42 -18.63 16.69
C THR A 114 12.75 -19.24 16.21
N PRO A 115 13.44 -20.08 17.03
CA PRO A 115 14.74 -20.64 16.66
C PRO A 115 14.61 -21.57 15.45
N THR A 116 15.64 -21.58 14.61
CA THR A 116 15.86 -22.42 13.43
C THR A 116 15.99 -23.91 13.83
N GLU A 117 15.00 -24.52 14.48
CA GLU A 117 15.03 -25.94 14.86
C GLU A 117 14.59 -26.94 13.76
N ARG A 118 14.28 -26.47 12.56
CA ARG A 118 13.82 -27.37 11.48
C ARG A 118 14.85 -27.70 10.40
N ARG A 119 16.12 -27.44 10.58
CA ARG A 119 17.17 -27.78 9.57
C ARG A 119 18.13 -28.90 9.99
N GLN A 120 17.86 -29.66 11.05
CA GLN A 120 18.76 -30.76 11.44
C GLN A 120 18.13 -32.16 11.45
N ASN A 121 16.93 -32.35 10.91
CA ASN A 121 16.37 -33.71 10.73
C ASN A 121 15.80 -33.87 9.32
N ALA A 122 16.68 -33.82 8.35
CA ALA A 122 16.41 -34.35 7.01
C ALA A 122 17.71 -34.89 6.41
#